data_52a342e803b4619d46c9b0598b9e5fea
#
_entry.id   52a342e803b4619d46c9b0598b9e5fea
#
_cell.length_a   1.000
_cell.length_b   1.000
_cell.length_c   1.000
_cell.angle_alpha   90.00
_cell.angle_beta   90.00
_cell.angle_gamma   90.00
#
_symmetry.space_group_name_H-M   'P 1'
#
loop_
_entity.id
_entity.type
_entity.pdbx_description
1 polymer ?
#
loop_
_entity_poly.entity_id
_entity_poly.type
_entity_poly.pdbx_seq_one_letter_code
_entity_poly.pdbx_strand_id
1 'polypeptide(L)'
;MILIRKRGFSFILVLLLCSFVPIASALGQSTHRVAKFGDFFPPFTFPSPTSSQDRSYLGLSDEKSFTIGDTQADLIVLELLNIYCTSCQKQAPIYNEVFNVVKRDPGMKDKVKWMGVGVGNNEREVESFRKEKNIPFPILPDIRFDFYQAIGGPGGIRTPLTLLVRKDEKGRGIIVDSHMGFLGSEEEILDGIKAALQYDLAYLNIEKGKRMVLPAAAKLKPPIADEELLKKIKEGMPPPGGVVKEIRRIPPKEQYLYVGKVEVKAEKKHYFAKVASWPPFCDICHDIHFIYVFDEEAKITNLIPVHLPKGYNKVWNERDIEAMKNRLIGRSLLKPFEFNHHVDAVSGATITSMVIFYRLNEGKKAYTRLMKHGYVK
;
A
#
# COMPACT_ATOMS: atom_id res chain seq x y z
N MET A 1 -16.91 -76.13 61.42
CA MET A 1 -17.83 -75.14 60.84
C MET A 1 -17.09 -73.81 60.82
N ILE A 2 -16.40 -73.55 59.74
CA ILE A 2 -15.48 -72.41 59.61
C ILE A 2 -16.04 -71.43 58.54
N LEU A 3 -16.44 -70.27 59.01
CA LEU A 3 -16.93 -69.20 58.15
C LEU A 3 -15.74 -68.45 57.52
N ILE A 4 -15.61 -68.53 56.19
CA ILE A 4 -14.64 -67.74 55.40
C ILE A 4 -15.32 -66.47 54.92
N ARG A 5 -14.88 -65.37 55.45
CA ARG A 5 -15.29 -63.98 55.07
C ARG A 5 -14.57 -63.55 53.81
N LYS A 6 -15.27 -63.46 52.69
CA LYS A 6 -14.74 -62.84 51.43
C LYS A 6 -14.71 -61.33 51.59
N ARG A 7 -13.51 -60.75 51.48
CA ARG A 7 -13.30 -59.30 51.30
C ARG A 7 -13.49 -58.93 49.82
N GLY A 8 -14.49 -58.08 49.54
CA GLY A 8 -14.69 -57.54 48.24
C GLY A 8 -13.68 -56.39 47.97
N PHE A 9 -12.92 -56.52 46.89
CA PHE A 9 -12.12 -55.43 46.33
C PHE A 9 -13.02 -54.62 45.44
N SER A 10 -13.29 -53.38 45.84
CA SER A 10 -13.99 -52.39 45.02
C SER A 10 -12.95 -51.69 44.11
N PHE A 11 -12.97 -51.98 42.80
CA PHE A 11 -12.20 -51.25 41.81
C PHE A 11 -12.93 -49.95 41.52
N ILE A 12 -12.37 -48.84 42.01
CA ILE A 12 -12.78 -47.50 41.57
C ILE A 12 -12.15 -47.24 40.21
N LEU A 13 -12.96 -47.31 39.14
CA LEU A 13 -12.59 -46.94 37.79
C LEU A 13 -12.62 -45.41 37.71
N VAL A 14 -11.45 -44.76 37.82
CA VAL A 14 -11.32 -43.31 37.57
C VAL A 14 -11.32 -43.12 36.05
N LEU A 15 -12.47 -42.71 35.50
CA LEU A 15 -12.61 -42.24 34.14
C LEU A 15 -11.97 -40.85 34.04
N LEU A 16 -10.72 -40.79 33.57
CA LEU A 16 -10.09 -39.57 33.11
C LEU A 16 -10.79 -39.11 31.82
N LEU A 17 -11.78 -38.26 31.97
CA LEU A 17 -12.34 -37.48 30.87
C LEU A 17 -11.27 -36.45 30.38
N CYS A 18 -10.46 -36.87 29.43
CA CYS A 18 -9.68 -35.94 28.62
C CYS A 18 -10.65 -35.05 27.82
N SER A 19 -11.00 -33.91 28.38
CA SER A 19 -11.66 -32.84 27.63
C SER A 19 -10.71 -32.35 26.54
N PHE A 20 -10.85 -32.89 25.32
CA PHE A 20 -10.34 -32.29 24.12
C PHE A 20 -11.04 -30.93 23.93
N VAL A 21 -10.43 -29.86 24.44
CA VAL A 21 -10.77 -28.52 24.01
C VAL A 21 -10.20 -28.39 22.59
N PRO A 22 -11.04 -28.26 21.55
CA PRO A 22 -10.52 -27.91 20.23
C PRO A 22 -9.92 -26.51 20.38
N ILE A 23 -8.59 -26.41 20.32
CA ILE A 23 -7.92 -25.14 20.05
C ILE A 23 -8.36 -24.79 18.63
N ALA A 24 -9.49 -24.10 18.53
CA ALA A 24 -9.87 -23.41 17.31
C ALA A 24 -8.75 -22.40 17.08
N SER A 25 -7.81 -22.77 16.21
CA SER A 25 -6.87 -21.85 15.60
C SER A 25 -7.72 -20.80 14.92
N ALA A 26 -7.98 -19.69 15.61
CA ALA A 26 -8.48 -18.49 15.00
C ALA A 26 -7.39 -18.03 14.01
N LEU A 27 -7.40 -18.63 12.82
CA LEU A 27 -6.82 -18.06 11.64
C LEU A 27 -7.59 -16.76 11.42
N GLY A 28 -7.12 -15.70 12.07
CA GLY A 28 -7.61 -14.37 11.86
C GLY A 28 -7.52 -14.08 10.38
N GLN A 29 -8.65 -14.17 9.69
CA GLN A 29 -8.80 -13.58 8.38
C GLN A 29 -8.49 -12.10 8.58
N SER A 30 -7.33 -11.67 8.11
CA SER A 30 -6.93 -10.29 8.03
C SER A 30 -7.90 -9.62 7.04
N THR A 31 -9.05 -9.19 7.56
CA THR A 31 -9.98 -8.36 6.81
C THR A 31 -9.26 -7.04 6.60
N HIS A 32 -8.91 -6.75 5.34
CA HIS A 32 -8.47 -5.43 4.92
C HIS A 32 -9.56 -4.43 5.26
N ARG A 33 -9.41 -3.73 6.37
CA ARG A 33 -10.36 -2.73 6.79
C ARG A 33 -9.93 -1.40 6.20
N VAL A 34 -10.54 -1.04 5.10
CA VAL A 34 -10.52 0.34 4.59
C VAL A 34 -11.04 1.25 5.69
N ALA A 35 -10.41 2.39 5.87
CA ALA A 35 -10.87 3.43 6.77
C ALA A 35 -12.36 3.73 6.50
N LYS A 36 -13.21 3.52 7.49
CA LYS A 36 -14.68 3.57 7.36
C LYS A 36 -15.26 4.65 8.25
N PHE A 37 -16.48 5.00 7.95
CA PHE A 37 -17.34 5.82 8.81
C PHE A 37 -17.22 5.39 10.29
N GLY A 38 -16.96 6.34 11.18
CA GLY A 38 -16.78 6.13 12.61
C GLY A 38 -15.38 5.71 13.05
N ASP A 39 -14.47 5.39 12.14
CA ASP A 39 -13.11 5.10 12.50
C ASP A 39 -12.34 6.38 12.86
N PHE A 40 -11.38 6.27 13.79
CA PHE A 40 -10.42 7.34 13.96
C PHE A 40 -9.51 7.44 12.74
N PHE A 41 -9.27 8.67 12.32
CA PHE A 41 -8.21 8.95 11.35
C PHE A 41 -6.86 8.46 11.92
N PRO A 42 -6.03 7.77 11.13
CA PRO A 42 -4.77 7.24 11.65
C PRO A 42 -3.87 8.36 12.18
N PRO A 43 -3.12 8.12 13.25
CA PRO A 43 -2.12 9.07 13.72
C PRO A 43 -0.98 9.15 12.69
N PHE A 44 -1.10 10.09 11.78
CA PHE A 44 -0.12 10.33 10.72
C PHE A 44 0.37 11.77 10.76
N THR A 45 1.67 11.93 10.58
CA THR A 45 2.33 13.23 10.50
C THR A 45 2.67 13.53 9.05
N PHE A 46 2.04 14.56 8.51
CA PHE A 46 2.29 15.03 7.15
C PHE A 46 3.46 16.01 7.13
N PRO A 47 4.25 16.06 6.04
CA PRO A 47 5.14 17.18 5.80
C PRO A 47 4.31 18.46 5.60
N SER A 48 4.73 19.58 6.17
CA SER A 48 4.07 20.86 5.95
C SER A 48 4.24 21.31 4.51
N PRO A 49 3.20 21.94 3.90
CA PRO A 49 3.34 22.52 2.57
C PRO A 49 4.51 23.52 2.53
N THR A 50 5.27 23.51 1.43
CA THR A 50 6.37 24.47 1.21
C THR A 50 5.85 25.89 1.02
N SER A 51 4.68 26.05 0.40
CA SER A 51 4.00 27.33 0.22
C SER A 51 3.47 27.89 1.53
N SER A 52 3.85 29.15 1.86
CA SER A 52 3.31 29.89 3.00
C SER A 52 1.80 30.12 2.87
N GLN A 53 1.29 30.30 1.64
CA GLN A 53 -0.15 30.45 1.38
C GLN A 53 -0.91 29.18 1.75
N ASP A 54 -0.38 28.00 1.43
CA ASP A 54 -1.00 26.72 1.74
C ASP A 54 -0.97 26.42 3.25
N ARG A 55 0.15 26.77 3.93
CA ARG A 55 0.21 26.70 5.38
C ARG A 55 -0.84 27.62 6.03
N SER A 56 -0.89 28.87 5.60
CA SER A 56 -1.91 29.82 6.08
C SER A 56 -3.35 29.33 5.79
N TYR A 57 -3.60 28.76 4.60
CA TYR A 57 -4.90 28.21 4.27
C TYR A 57 -5.31 27.07 5.20
N LEU A 58 -4.39 26.17 5.55
CA LEU A 58 -4.64 25.09 6.52
C LEU A 58 -4.63 25.56 7.98
N GLY A 59 -4.23 26.81 8.23
CA GLY A 59 -4.06 27.36 9.59
C GLY A 59 -2.89 26.78 10.36
N LEU A 60 -1.82 26.41 9.66
CA LEU A 60 -0.63 25.77 10.24
C LEU A 60 0.39 26.82 10.68
N SER A 61 1.14 26.49 11.73
CA SER A 61 2.35 27.18 12.13
C SER A 61 3.51 26.92 11.15
N ASP A 62 4.66 27.57 11.36
CA ASP A 62 5.86 27.37 10.53
C ASP A 62 6.63 26.06 10.83
N GLU A 63 5.99 25.08 11.47
CA GLU A 63 6.58 23.78 11.73
C GLU A 63 6.75 22.97 10.43
N LYS A 64 7.77 22.09 10.44
CA LYS A 64 8.11 21.27 9.28
C LYS A 64 7.10 20.15 8.98
N SER A 65 6.25 19.85 9.94
CA SER A 65 5.25 18.77 9.83
C SER A 65 4.03 19.07 10.66
N PHE A 66 2.91 18.45 10.34
CA PHE A 66 1.64 18.65 11.02
C PHE A 66 0.80 17.37 11.04
N THR A 67 -0.17 17.32 11.91
CA THR A 67 -1.24 16.31 11.97
C THR A 67 -2.58 16.92 11.57
N ILE A 68 -3.58 16.10 11.36
CA ILE A 68 -4.97 16.59 11.14
C ILE A 68 -5.42 17.50 12.29
N GLY A 69 -4.99 17.21 13.51
CA GLY A 69 -5.33 18.00 14.70
C GLY A 69 -4.84 19.44 14.65
N ASP A 70 -3.73 19.70 13.98
CA ASP A 70 -3.08 21.02 13.91
C ASP A 70 -3.77 21.97 12.92
N THR A 71 -4.62 21.46 12.05
CA THR A 71 -5.34 22.28 11.05
C THR A 71 -6.44 23.12 11.70
N GLN A 72 -6.68 24.34 11.19
CA GLN A 72 -7.82 25.17 11.59
C GLN A 72 -9.06 24.83 10.75
N ALA A 73 -9.63 23.65 11.00
CA ALA A 73 -10.83 23.18 10.32
C ALA A 73 -11.74 22.39 11.27
N ASP A 74 -13.07 22.50 11.10
CA ASP A 74 -14.03 21.57 11.73
C ASP A 74 -14.16 20.30 10.90
N LEU A 75 -14.06 20.44 9.58
CA LEU A 75 -14.14 19.36 8.60
C LEU A 75 -13.01 19.47 7.59
N ILE A 76 -12.33 18.38 7.35
CA ILE A 76 -11.32 18.26 6.30
C ILE A 76 -11.86 17.32 5.22
N VAL A 77 -11.89 17.82 3.98
CA VAL A 77 -12.11 17.02 2.79
C VAL A 77 -10.72 16.58 2.31
N LEU A 78 -10.40 15.31 2.49
CA LEU A 78 -9.11 14.75 2.12
C LEU A 78 -9.28 13.82 0.93
N GLU A 79 -8.61 14.15 -0.18
CA GLU A 79 -8.56 13.31 -1.37
C GLU A 79 -7.22 12.58 -1.47
N LEU A 80 -7.25 11.24 -1.50
CA LEU A 80 -6.13 10.48 -2.01
C LEU A 80 -6.25 10.36 -3.51
N LEU A 81 -5.26 10.84 -4.20
CA LEU A 81 -5.21 10.83 -5.65
C LEU A 81 -3.86 10.31 -6.14
N ASN A 82 -3.79 9.96 -7.42
CA ASN A 82 -2.54 9.84 -8.14
C ASN A 82 -2.67 10.61 -9.44
N ILE A 83 -1.68 11.41 -9.77
CA ILE A 83 -1.75 12.33 -10.92
C ILE A 83 -1.89 11.61 -12.27
N TYR A 84 -1.53 10.32 -12.34
CA TYR A 84 -1.66 9.48 -13.53
C TYR A 84 -2.97 8.68 -13.57
N CYS A 85 -3.77 8.73 -12.52
CA CYS A 85 -5.06 8.08 -12.44
C CYS A 85 -6.11 8.86 -13.23
N THR A 86 -6.72 8.25 -14.24
CA THR A 86 -7.70 8.90 -15.12
C THR A 86 -8.92 9.39 -14.34
N SER A 87 -9.40 8.63 -13.37
CA SER A 87 -10.54 9.00 -12.53
C SER A 87 -10.21 10.21 -11.66
N CYS A 88 -8.98 10.30 -11.11
CA CYS A 88 -8.52 11.46 -10.35
C CYS A 88 -8.45 12.72 -11.24
N GLN A 89 -7.96 12.57 -12.47
CA GLN A 89 -7.92 13.68 -13.42
C GLN A 89 -9.32 14.21 -13.78
N LYS A 90 -10.32 13.32 -13.88
CA LYS A 90 -11.73 13.69 -14.09
C LYS A 90 -12.37 14.30 -12.86
N GLN A 91 -11.93 13.91 -11.65
CA GLN A 91 -12.43 14.41 -10.37
C GLN A 91 -12.02 15.86 -10.11
N ALA A 92 -10.81 16.25 -10.52
CA ALA A 92 -10.24 17.56 -10.22
C ALA A 92 -11.14 18.77 -10.58
N PRO A 93 -11.71 18.90 -11.80
CA PRO A 93 -12.58 20.03 -12.13
C PRO A 93 -13.85 20.07 -11.27
N ILE A 94 -14.43 18.92 -10.93
CA ILE A 94 -15.62 18.85 -10.07
C ILE A 94 -15.29 19.37 -8.67
N TYR A 95 -14.14 18.96 -8.13
CA TYR A 95 -13.69 19.43 -6.81
C TYR A 95 -13.36 20.92 -6.80
N ASN A 96 -12.86 21.48 -7.90
CA ASN A 96 -12.64 22.91 -8.02
C ASN A 96 -13.94 23.70 -7.88
N GLU A 97 -15.01 23.24 -8.54
CA GLU A 97 -16.31 23.90 -8.47
C GLU A 97 -16.91 23.78 -7.06
N VAL A 98 -16.90 22.59 -6.47
CA VAL A 98 -17.39 22.39 -5.09
C VAL A 98 -16.58 23.23 -4.08
N PHE A 99 -15.26 23.27 -4.22
CA PHE A 99 -14.40 24.13 -3.40
C PHE A 99 -14.80 25.61 -3.50
N ASN A 100 -15.07 26.10 -4.72
CA ASN A 100 -15.49 27.48 -4.96
C ASN A 100 -16.84 27.79 -4.32
N VAL A 101 -17.78 26.81 -4.32
CA VAL A 101 -19.07 26.96 -3.64
C VAL A 101 -18.87 27.03 -2.12
N VAL A 102 -18.10 26.09 -1.54
CA VAL A 102 -17.80 26.05 -0.10
C VAL A 102 -17.10 27.32 0.37
N LYS A 103 -16.12 27.83 -0.41
CA LYS A 103 -15.37 29.06 -0.10
C LYS A 103 -16.25 30.30 -0.05
N ARG A 104 -17.35 30.34 -0.82
CA ARG A 104 -18.31 31.46 -0.86
C ARG A 104 -19.41 31.35 0.18
N ASP A 105 -19.66 30.16 0.71
CA ASP A 105 -20.73 29.93 1.69
C ASP A 105 -20.29 30.38 3.10
N PRO A 106 -20.98 31.37 3.73
CA PRO A 106 -20.61 31.86 5.06
C PRO A 106 -20.63 30.79 6.15
N GLY A 107 -21.44 29.74 5.99
CA GLY A 107 -21.61 28.66 6.97
C GLY A 107 -20.48 27.60 6.88
N MET A 108 -19.76 27.57 5.75
CA MET A 108 -18.75 26.52 5.46
C MET A 108 -17.33 27.05 5.28
N LYS A 109 -17.13 28.27 4.75
CA LYS A 109 -15.83 28.80 4.29
C LYS A 109 -14.70 28.73 5.32
N ASP A 110 -15.02 28.94 6.60
CA ASP A 110 -14.04 28.96 7.70
C ASP A 110 -13.95 27.61 8.42
N LYS A 111 -14.91 26.70 8.18
CA LYS A 111 -15.02 25.41 8.85
C LYS A 111 -14.46 24.26 8.02
N VAL A 112 -14.52 24.38 6.69
CA VAL A 112 -14.13 23.32 5.77
C VAL A 112 -12.78 23.64 5.13
N LYS A 113 -11.82 22.73 5.25
CA LYS A 113 -10.56 22.81 4.54
C LYS A 113 -10.43 21.59 3.64
N TRP A 114 -9.76 21.81 2.51
CA TRP A 114 -9.51 20.79 1.51
C TRP A 114 -8.01 20.49 1.45
N MET A 115 -7.64 19.22 1.30
CA MET A 115 -6.27 18.82 1.01
C MET A 115 -6.24 17.54 0.18
N GLY A 116 -5.29 17.44 -0.73
CA GLY A 116 -4.99 16.24 -1.47
C GLY A 116 -3.74 15.54 -0.92
N VAL A 117 -3.63 14.23 -1.18
CA VAL A 117 -2.41 13.46 -0.99
C VAL A 117 -2.11 12.70 -2.27
N GLY A 118 -0.99 13.04 -2.93
CA GLY A 118 -0.54 12.46 -4.19
C GLY A 118 0.24 11.17 -3.95
N VAL A 119 -0.48 10.05 -3.92
CA VAL A 119 0.05 8.72 -3.62
C VAL A 119 1.03 8.27 -4.68
N GLY A 120 2.27 8.00 -4.27
CA GLY A 120 3.37 7.65 -5.17
C GLY A 120 3.91 8.84 -5.99
N ASN A 121 3.43 10.06 -5.74
CA ASN A 121 3.87 11.26 -6.42
C ASN A 121 4.84 12.08 -5.55
N ASN A 122 5.82 12.71 -6.19
CA ASN A 122 6.73 13.64 -5.54
C ASN A 122 6.16 15.09 -5.56
N GLU A 123 6.82 16.00 -4.84
CA GLU A 123 6.38 17.39 -4.69
C GLU A 123 6.26 18.11 -6.05
N ARG A 124 7.24 17.95 -6.94
CA ARG A 124 7.22 18.58 -8.26
C ARG A 124 6.05 18.08 -9.11
N GLU A 125 5.73 16.80 -9.02
CA GLU A 125 4.63 16.18 -9.75
C GLU A 125 3.27 16.70 -9.27
N VAL A 126 3.05 16.73 -7.95
CA VAL A 126 1.77 17.23 -7.40
C VAL A 126 1.60 18.72 -7.67
N GLU A 127 2.65 19.53 -7.61
CA GLU A 127 2.60 20.95 -7.93
C GLU A 127 2.35 21.21 -9.43
N SER A 128 2.94 20.41 -10.33
CA SER A 128 2.66 20.48 -11.75
C SER A 128 1.20 20.16 -12.06
N PHE A 129 0.69 19.08 -11.48
CA PHE A 129 -0.70 18.66 -11.62
C PHE A 129 -1.67 19.71 -11.08
N ARG A 130 -1.37 20.25 -9.88
CA ARG A 130 -2.16 21.31 -9.25
C ARG A 130 -2.29 22.54 -10.15
N LYS A 131 -1.18 22.97 -10.78
CA LYS A 131 -1.18 24.09 -11.74
C LYS A 131 -1.95 23.75 -13.01
N GLU A 132 -1.70 22.58 -13.60
CA GLU A 132 -2.38 22.15 -14.82
C GLU A 132 -3.90 22.08 -14.66
N LYS A 133 -4.37 21.54 -13.53
CA LYS A 133 -5.80 21.36 -13.24
C LYS A 133 -6.44 22.52 -12.49
N ASN A 134 -5.69 23.61 -12.25
CA ASN A 134 -6.15 24.78 -11.46
C ASN A 134 -6.71 24.41 -10.09
N ILE A 135 -6.10 23.45 -9.39
CA ILE A 135 -6.57 22.97 -8.07
C ILE A 135 -6.24 24.02 -7.01
N PRO A 136 -7.27 24.56 -6.30
CA PRO A 136 -7.11 25.71 -5.39
C PRO A 136 -6.61 25.35 -3.99
N PHE A 137 -6.47 24.07 -3.67
CA PHE A 137 -6.06 23.56 -2.35
C PHE A 137 -4.72 22.83 -2.43
N PRO A 138 -4.00 22.66 -1.31
CA PRO A 138 -2.71 21.97 -1.29
C PRO A 138 -2.85 20.48 -1.60
N ILE A 139 -1.87 19.94 -2.34
CA ILE A 139 -1.70 18.50 -2.55
C ILE A 139 -0.33 18.12 -1.97
N LEU A 140 -0.31 17.26 -0.98
CA LEU A 140 0.90 16.78 -0.31
C LEU A 140 1.47 15.57 -1.05
N PRO A 141 2.80 15.47 -1.21
CA PRO A 141 3.41 14.29 -1.81
C PRO A 141 3.41 13.09 -0.86
N ASP A 142 3.19 11.90 -1.40
CA ASP A 142 3.33 10.62 -0.68
C ASP A 142 4.15 9.64 -1.52
N ILE A 143 5.37 10.04 -1.90
CA ILE A 143 6.26 9.32 -2.82
C ILE A 143 6.59 7.89 -2.33
N ARG A 144 6.58 7.67 -1.02
CA ARG A 144 6.89 6.37 -0.40
C ARG A 144 5.66 5.56 -0.02
N PHE A 145 4.47 6.05 -0.36
CA PHE A 145 3.19 5.43 0.03
C PHE A 145 3.01 5.31 1.55
N ASP A 146 3.68 6.18 2.32
CA ASP A 146 3.65 6.11 3.78
C ASP A 146 2.23 6.37 4.31
N PHE A 147 1.58 7.44 3.83
CA PHE A 147 0.19 7.74 4.19
C PHE A 147 -0.78 6.72 3.60
N TYR A 148 -0.59 6.35 2.34
CA TYR A 148 -1.41 5.32 1.68
C TYR A 148 -1.41 4.01 2.48
N GLN A 149 -0.25 3.59 3.00
CA GLN A 149 -0.17 2.43 3.87
C GLN A 149 -0.85 2.67 5.23
N ALA A 150 -0.70 3.87 5.81
CA ALA A 150 -1.27 4.22 7.10
C ALA A 150 -2.80 4.16 7.13
N ILE A 151 -3.49 4.40 6.02
CA ILE A 151 -4.96 4.34 5.96
C ILE A 151 -5.52 3.00 5.47
N GLY A 152 -4.66 1.98 5.26
CA GLY A 152 -5.10 0.62 4.92
C GLY A 152 -4.83 0.17 3.48
N GLY A 153 -4.06 0.94 2.67
CA GLY A 153 -3.46 0.41 1.44
C GLY A 153 -2.25 -0.49 1.76
N PRO A 154 -1.74 -1.27 0.85
CA PRO A 154 -2.29 -1.75 -0.41
C PRO A 154 -3.29 -2.91 -0.24
N GLY A 155 -4.24 -2.98 -1.16
CA GLY A 155 -5.20 -4.10 -1.25
C GLY A 155 -6.61 -3.76 -0.79
N GLY A 156 -6.81 -2.63 -0.08
CA GLY A 156 -8.12 -2.16 0.37
C GLY A 156 -8.49 -0.78 -0.15
N ILE A 157 -7.52 0.02 -0.61
CA ILE A 157 -7.72 1.40 -1.04
C ILE A 157 -7.31 1.58 -2.49
N ARG A 158 -8.12 2.33 -3.23
CA ARG A 158 -7.86 2.75 -4.61
C ARG A 158 -8.06 4.25 -4.74
N THR A 159 -7.33 4.86 -5.66
CA THR A 159 -7.50 6.27 -6.01
C THR A 159 -8.56 6.44 -7.11
N PRO A 160 -9.37 7.51 -7.07
CA PRO A 160 -9.48 8.45 -5.98
C PRO A 160 -10.16 7.86 -4.75
N LEU A 161 -9.76 8.30 -3.55
CA LEU A 161 -10.49 8.06 -2.32
C LEU A 161 -10.73 9.39 -1.63
N THR A 162 -11.97 9.71 -1.37
CA THR A 162 -12.36 10.91 -0.62
C THR A 162 -12.72 10.53 0.80
N LEU A 163 -12.13 11.21 1.74
CA LEU A 163 -12.47 11.10 3.16
C LEU A 163 -13.00 12.44 3.66
N LEU A 164 -14.10 12.42 4.37
CA LEU A 164 -14.59 13.53 5.18
C LEU A 164 -14.17 13.27 6.63
N VAL A 165 -13.31 14.14 7.16
CA VAL A 165 -12.69 13.96 8.48
C VAL A 165 -13.08 15.13 9.39
N ARG A 166 -13.87 14.85 10.44
CA ARG A 166 -14.20 15.79 11.52
C ARG A 166 -13.18 15.68 12.64
N LYS A 167 -12.93 16.78 13.34
CA LYS A 167 -12.14 16.75 14.57
C LYS A 167 -13.04 16.65 15.80
N ASP A 168 -12.64 15.80 16.74
CA ASP A 168 -13.25 15.76 18.06
C ASP A 168 -12.70 16.89 18.96
N GLU A 169 -13.24 17.05 20.17
CA GLU A 169 -12.79 18.03 21.16
C GLU A 169 -11.30 17.91 21.56
N LYS A 170 -10.68 16.78 21.29
CA LYS A 170 -9.27 16.50 21.56
C LYS A 170 -8.39 16.70 20.31
N GLY A 171 -8.94 17.22 19.22
CA GLY A 171 -8.24 17.41 17.96
C GLY A 171 -7.98 16.12 17.18
N ARG A 172 -8.58 14.98 17.55
CA ARG A 172 -8.41 13.73 16.81
C ARG A 172 -9.36 13.70 15.62
N GLY A 173 -8.84 13.29 14.48
CA GLY A 173 -9.69 13.10 13.29
C GLY A 173 -10.61 11.89 13.44
N ILE A 174 -11.86 12.04 13.03
CA ILE A 174 -12.86 10.98 12.92
C ILE A 174 -13.37 10.99 11.49
N ILE A 175 -13.34 9.83 10.83
CA ILE A 175 -13.85 9.67 9.48
C ILE A 175 -15.38 9.61 9.53
N VAL A 176 -16.03 10.65 9.04
CA VAL A 176 -17.49 10.76 9.03
C VAL A 176 -18.10 10.45 7.68
N ASP A 177 -17.29 10.29 6.64
CA ASP A 177 -17.68 9.73 5.36
C ASP A 177 -16.46 9.25 4.59
N SER A 178 -16.63 8.27 3.71
CA SER A 178 -15.59 7.78 2.82
C SER A 178 -16.17 7.28 1.51
N HIS A 179 -15.69 7.81 0.40
CA HIS A 179 -16.07 7.39 -0.94
C HIS A 179 -14.84 6.97 -1.73
N MET A 180 -14.84 5.75 -2.24
CA MET A 180 -13.78 5.21 -3.10
C MET A 180 -14.26 5.14 -4.55
N GLY A 181 -13.50 5.77 -5.44
CA GLY A 181 -13.83 5.90 -6.84
C GLY A 181 -14.27 7.32 -7.21
N PHE A 182 -14.66 7.49 -8.47
CA PHE A 182 -15.05 8.76 -9.04
C PHE A 182 -16.40 9.25 -8.49
N LEU A 183 -16.44 10.50 -7.99
CA LEU A 183 -17.65 11.23 -7.61
C LEU A 183 -18.02 12.20 -8.73
N GLY A 184 -19.08 11.89 -9.47
CA GLY A 184 -19.47 12.63 -10.66
C GLY A 184 -20.44 13.79 -10.44
N SER A 185 -20.92 14.00 -9.20
CA SER A 185 -21.93 14.99 -8.88
C SER A 185 -21.44 16.00 -7.86
N GLU A 186 -21.45 17.28 -8.23
CA GLU A 186 -21.14 18.40 -7.32
C GLU A 186 -22.16 18.47 -6.19
N GLU A 187 -23.44 18.23 -6.48
CA GLU A 187 -24.54 18.24 -5.52
C GLU A 187 -24.34 17.15 -4.45
N GLU A 188 -24.01 15.92 -4.85
CA GLU A 188 -23.75 14.81 -3.94
C GLU A 188 -22.57 15.11 -3.00
N ILE A 189 -21.50 15.71 -3.51
CA ILE A 189 -20.35 16.10 -2.70
C ILE A 189 -20.71 17.20 -1.70
N LEU A 190 -21.44 18.22 -2.15
CA LEU A 190 -21.90 19.32 -1.29
C LEU A 190 -22.83 18.84 -0.18
N ASP A 191 -23.75 17.95 -0.50
CA ASP A 191 -24.67 17.40 0.48
C ASP A 191 -23.93 16.50 1.50
N GLY A 192 -22.95 15.72 1.05
CA GLY A 192 -22.05 14.98 1.93
C GLY A 192 -21.30 15.90 2.90
N ILE A 193 -20.75 17.02 2.42
CA ILE A 193 -20.06 18.02 3.26
C ILE A 193 -21.01 18.65 4.28
N LYS A 194 -22.21 19.07 3.86
CA LYS A 194 -23.23 19.64 4.76
C LYS A 194 -23.66 18.65 5.84
N ALA A 195 -23.94 17.40 5.45
CA ALA A 195 -24.27 16.32 6.38
C ALA A 195 -23.13 16.06 7.37
N ALA A 196 -21.89 16.00 6.88
CA ALA A 196 -20.70 15.79 7.70
C ALA A 196 -20.49 16.89 8.75
N LEU A 197 -20.77 18.16 8.40
CA LEU A 197 -20.70 19.28 9.36
C LEU A 197 -21.76 19.20 10.46
N GLN A 198 -22.93 18.65 10.17
CA GLN A 198 -24.04 18.55 11.12
C GLN A 198 -23.96 17.29 11.99
N TYR A 199 -23.06 16.38 11.71
CA TYR A 199 -22.96 15.10 12.41
C TYR A 199 -22.62 15.33 13.89
N ASP A 200 -23.43 14.78 14.78
CA ASP A 200 -23.13 14.78 16.21
C ASP A 200 -22.15 13.64 16.53
N LEU A 201 -20.89 14.02 16.80
CA LEU A 201 -19.82 13.09 17.10
C LEU A 201 -20.06 12.27 18.38
N ALA A 202 -20.94 12.72 19.27
CA ALA A 202 -21.28 11.97 20.48
C ALA A 202 -22.09 10.69 20.19
N TYR A 203 -22.81 10.66 19.08
CA TYR A 203 -23.55 9.47 18.62
C TYR A 203 -22.70 8.48 17.81
N LEU A 204 -21.52 8.89 17.39
CA LEU A 204 -20.59 7.92 16.82
C LEU A 204 -20.15 7.01 17.96
N ASN A 205 -20.54 5.74 17.88
CA ASN A 205 -20.16 4.69 18.82
C ASN A 205 -18.65 4.41 18.64
N ILE A 206 -17.84 5.43 18.99
CA ILE A 206 -16.40 5.37 18.91
C ILE A 206 -16.00 4.43 20.02
N GLU A 207 -15.77 3.16 19.72
CA GLU A 207 -15.23 2.21 20.67
C GLU A 207 -13.95 2.80 21.28
N LYS A 208 -14.07 3.30 22.50
CA LYS A 208 -12.98 3.93 23.23
C LYS A 208 -11.77 2.99 23.23
N GLY A 209 -10.74 3.35 22.48
CA GLY A 209 -9.42 2.73 22.58
C GLY A 209 -9.07 1.69 21.54
N LYS A 210 -9.91 1.32 20.57
CA LYS A 210 -9.42 0.53 19.44
C LYS A 210 -8.56 1.42 18.55
N ARG A 211 -7.25 1.36 18.75
CA ARG A 211 -6.30 1.79 17.72
C ARG A 211 -6.66 1.05 16.44
N MET A 212 -6.76 1.78 15.32
CA MET A 212 -6.81 1.16 14.01
C MET A 212 -5.55 0.32 13.87
N VAL A 213 -5.68 -0.99 14.13
CA VAL A 213 -4.61 -1.94 13.82
C VAL A 213 -4.66 -2.10 12.33
N LEU A 214 -3.72 -1.44 11.65
CA LEU A 214 -3.54 -1.59 10.22
C LEU A 214 -3.37 -3.08 9.92
N PRO A 215 -4.22 -3.70 9.10
CA PRO A 215 -4.00 -5.07 8.69
C PRO A 215 -2.66 -5.15 7.98
N ALA A 216 -1.86 -6.15 8.31
CA ALA A 216 -0.68 -6.45 7.50
C ALA A 216 -1.15 -6.57 6.05
N ALA A 217 -0.48 -5.84 5.14
CA ALA A 217 -0.80 -5.87 3.72
C ALA A 217 -1.02 -7.32 3.28
N ALA A 218 -2.19 -7.63 2.68
CA ALA A 218 -2.45 -8.99 2.22
C ALA A 218 -1.33 -9.38 1.30
N LYS A 219 -0.71 -10.53 1.60
CA LYS A 219 0.34 -11.07 0.76
C LYS A 219 -0.33 -11.58 -0.50
N LEU A 220 -0.33 -10.73 -1.53
CA LEU A 220 -0.83 -11.11 -2.84
C LEU A 220 -0.05 -12.32 -3.35
N LYS A 221 -0.76 -13.34 -3.75
CA LYS A 221 -0.17 -14.46 -4.48
C LYS A 221 -0.03 -14.07 -5.95
N PRO A 222 1.06 -14.46 -6.63
CA PRO A 222 1.14 -14.35 -8.08
C PRO A 222 -0.04 -15.08 -8.74
N PRO A 223 -0.56 -14.58 -9.87
CA PRO A 223 -1.72 -15.17 -10.55
C PRO A 223 -1.38 -16.41 -11.40
N ILE A 224 -0.27 -17.07 -11.08
CA ILE A 224 0.23 -18.28 -11.75
C ILE A 224 0.52 -19.37 -10.73
N ALA A 225 0.51 -20.63 -11.13
CA ALA A 225 0.84 -21.77 -10.29
C ALA A 225 2.29 -21.73 -9.82
N ASP A 226 2.57 -22.32 -8.64
CA ASP A 226 3.92 -22.34 -8.07
C ASP A 226 4.94 -23.04 -9.01
N GLU A 227 4.51 -24.06 -9.78
CA GLU A 227 5.33 -24.75 -10.78
C GLU A 227 5.73 -23.81 -11.94
N GLU A 228 4.77 -23.05 -12.47
CA GLU A 228 5.02 -22.09 -13.53
C GLU A 228 5.91 -20.95 -13.04
N LEU A 229 5.67 -20.47 -11.83
CA LEU A 229 6.50 -19.45 -11.17
C LEU A 229 7.95 -19.93 -11.04
N LEU A 230 8.14 -21.16 -10.57
CA LEU A 230 9.46 -21.76 -10.42
C LEU A 230 10.16 -21.97 -11.77
N LYS A 231 9.41 -22.35 -12.81
CA LYS A 231 9.92 -22.45 -14.18
C LYS A 231 10.44 -21.11 -14.67
N LYS A 232 9.65 -20.04 -14.57
CA LYS A 232 10.06 -18.67 -14.95
C LYS A 232 11.32 -18.22 -14.20
N ILE A 233 11.41 -18.54 -12.90
CA ILE A 233 12.59 -18.20 -12.09
C ILE A 233 13.82 -18.98 -12.57
N LYS A 234 13.68 -20.28 -12.83
CA LYS A 234 14.81 -21.12 -13.33
C LYS A 234 15.33 -20.65 -14.68
N GLU A 235 14.44 -20.25 -15.57
CA GLU A 235 14.79 -19.78 -16.91
C GLU A 235 15.43 -18.38 -16.88
N GLY A 236 14.92 -17.49 -16.04
CA GLY A 236 15.33 -16.09 -16.02
C GLY A 236 16.39 -15.74 -14.96
N MET A 237 16.75 -16.66 -14.07
CA MET A 237 17.74 -16.42 -13.01
C MET A 237 19.17 -16.42 -13.50
N PRO A 238 19.62 -17.37 -14.35
CA PRO A 238 21.03 -17.41 -14.75
C PRO A 238 21.34 -16.28 -15.73
N PRO A 239 22.57 -15.72 -15.65
CA PRO A 239 23.08 -14.87 -16.71
C PRO A 239 23.30 -15.68 -17.99
N PRO A 240 23.56 -15.03 -19.15
CA PRO A 240 23.85 -15.74 -20.39
C PRO A 240 24.95 -16.80 -20.23
N GLY A 241 24.67 -18.03 -20.65
CA GLY A 241 25.59 -19.19 -20.51
C GLY A 241 25.61 -19.82 -19.12
N GLY A 242 24.81 -19.37 -18.19
CA GLY A 242 24.69 -19.96 -16.86
C GLY A 242 23.63 -21.06 -16.80
N VAL A 243 23.80 -22.01 -15.88
CA VAL A 243 22.86 -23.12 -15.63
C VAL A 243 22.51 -23.18 -14.15
N VAL A 244 21.22 -23.16 -13.82
CA VAL A 244 20.74 -23.35 -12.44
C VAL A 244 20.88 -24.82 -12.06
N LYS A 245 21.71 -25.12 -11.09
CA LYS A 245 21.91 -26.47 -10.55
C LYS A 245 20.96 -26.79 -9.41
N GLU A 246 20.67 -25.82 -8.57
CA GLU A 246 19.80 -25.97 -7.41
C GLU A 246 19.02 -24.65 -7.20
N ILE A 247 17.77 -24.76 -6.77
CA ILE A 247 16.96 -23.61 -6.37
C ILE A 247 16.22 -23.93 -5.07
N ARG A 248 16.23 -22.99 -4.13
CA ARG A 248 15.52 -23.11 -2.85
C ARG A 248 14.71 -21.84 -2.58
N ARG A 249 13.54 -22.00 -1.96
CA ARG A 249 12.74 -20.90 -1.46
C ARG A 249 13.14 -20.60 -0.01
N ILE A 250 13.47 -19.35 0.29
CA ILE A 250 13.90 -18.91 1.62
C ILE A 250 12.65 -18.69 2.50
N PRO A 251 12.65 -19.21 3.74
CA PRO A 251 11.54 -18.94 4.67
C PRO A 251 11.42 -17.45 5.08
N PRO A 252 10.23 -16.96 5.46
CA PRO A 252 8.95 -17.64 5.31
C PRO A 252 8.51 -17.72 3.84
N LYS A 253 7.86 -18.83 3.48
CA LYS A 253 7.47 -19.12 2.07
C LYS A 253 6.63 -18.01 1.43
N GLU A 254 5.80 -17.33 2.21
CA GLU A 254 4.92 -16.25 1.73
C GLU A 254 5.67 -15.02 1.21
N GLN A 255 6.96 -14.93 1.43
CA GLN A 255 7.76 -13.81 0.92
C GLN A 255 8.32 -14.04 -0.48
N TYR A 256 8.17 -15.23 -1.05
CA TYR A 256 8.59 -15.53 -2.41
C TYR A 256 10.02 -15.06 -2.74
N LEU A 257 10.97 -15.38 -1.85
CA LEU A 257 12.40 -15.15 -2.03
C LEU A 257 13.09 -16.47 -2.30
N TYR A 258 13.88 -16.54 -3.36
CA TYR A 258 14.55 -17.76 -3.83
C TYR A 258 16.06 -17.53 -3.92
N VAL A 259 16.83 -18.56 -3.64
CA VAL A 259 18.26 -18.65 -3.91
C VAL A 259 18.52 -19.76 -4.92
N GLY A 260 19.29 -19.46 -5.94
CA GLY A 260 19.75 -20.42 -6.95
C GLY A 260 21.27 -20.55 -6.92
N LYS A 261 21.76 -21.79 -6.93
CA LYS A 261 23.17 -22.08 -7.26
C LYS A 261 23.30 -22.19 -8.76
N VAL A 262 24.01 -21.25 -9.35
CA VAL A 262 24.19 -21.15 -10.80
C VAL A 262 25.63 -21.42 -11.14
N GLU A 263 25.87 -22.26 -12.13
CA GLU A 263 27.19 -22.52 -12.71
C GLU A 263 27.37 -21.66 -13.96
N VAL A 264 28.38 -20.80 -13.95
CA VAL A 264 28.74 -19.91 -15.06
C VAL A 264 30.20 -20.13 -15.38
N LYS A 265 30.56 -20.66 -16.56
CA LYS A 265 31.93 -20.93 -16.96
C LYS A 265 32.73 -21.73 -15.89
N ALA A 266 32.09 -22.78 -15.33
CA ALA A 266 32.64 -23.64 -14.27
C ALA A 266 32.73 -22.97 -12.86
N GLU A 267 32.43 -21.69 -12.71
CA GLU A 267 32.30 -21.03 -11.41
C GLU A 267 30.88 -21.22 -10.83
N LYS A 268 30.81 -21.48 -9.53
CA LYS A 268 29.53 -21.58 -8.79
C LYS A 268 29.26 -20.27 -8.09
N LYS A 269 28.14 -19.61 -8.44
CA LYS A 269 27.66 -18.34 -7.84
C LYS A 269 26.24 -18.48 -7.37
N HIS A 270 25.85 -17.66 -6.39
CA HIS A 270 24.47 -17.53 -6.01
C HIS A 270 23.81 -16.39 -6.78
N TYR A 271 22.59 -16.65 -7.23
CA TYR A 271 21.67 -15.64 -7.72
C TYR A 271 20.39 -15.73 -6.91
N PHE A 272 19.74 -14.61 -6.76
CA PHE A 272 18.54 -14.50 -5.94
C PHE A 272 17.39 -13.98 -6.78
N ALA A 273 16.19 -14.52 -6.56
CA ALA A 273 14.99 -14.04 -7.21
C ALA A 273 13.94 -13.66 -6.15
N LYS A 274 13.35 -12.49 -6.30
CA LYS A 274 12.29 -12.01 -5.44
C LYS A 274 11.06 -11.70 -6.28
N VAL A 275 9.94 -12.33 -5.94
CA VAL A 275 8.65 -11.96 -6.50
C VAL A 275 8.13 -10.73 -5.78
N ALA A 276 7.78 -9.72 -6.53
CA ALA A 276 7.14 -8.51 -6.06
C ALA A 276 5.72 -8.44 -6.60
N SER A 277 4.78 -8.13 -5.73
CA SER A 277 3.36 -8.03 -6.05
C SER A 277 2.79 -6.73 -5.50
N TRP A 278 1.86 -6.13 -6.23
CA TRP A 278 1.13 -4.95 -5.82
C TRP A 278 -0.33 -5.06 -6.22
N PRO A 279 -1.29 -4.79 -5.33
CA PRO A 279 -2.70 -4.85 -5.65
C PRO A 279 -3.13 -3.72 -6.57
N PRO A 280 -4.35 -3.76 -7.12
CA PRO A 280 -4.90 -2.68 -7.90
C PRO A 280 -4.81 -1.36 -7.15
N PHE A 281 -4.26 -0.34 -7.81
CA PHE A 281 -3.94 0.94 -7.22
C PHE A 281 -4.99 2.02 -7.55
N CYS A 282 -5.71 1.85 -8.63
CA CYS A 282 -6.83 2.71 -9.01
C CYS A 282 -8.05 1.86 -9.38
N ASP A 283 -9.19 2.50 -9.55
CA ASP A 283 -10.48 1.86 -9.86
C ASP A 283 -10.48 1.01 -11.14
N ILE A 284 -9.65 1.39 -12.12
CA ILE A 284 -9.47 0.68 -13.40
C ILE A 284 -8.14 -0.07 -13.50
N CYS A 285 -7.36 -0.11 -12.42
CA CYS A 285 -6.06 -0.79 -12.41
C CYS A 285 -6.20 -2.28 -12.10
N HIS A 286 -5.18 -3.03 -12.50
CA HIS A 286 -5.02 -4.46 -12.18
C HIS A 286 -3.83 -4.67 -11.26
N ASP A 287 -3.75 -5.86 -10.66
CA ASP A 287 -2.58 -6.28 -9.87
C ASP A 287 -1.31 -6.24 -10.72
N ILE A 288 -0.21 -5.94 -10.06
CA ILE A 288 1.11 -5.91 -10.69
C ILE A 288 1.94 -7.02 -10.06
N HIS A 289 2.50 -7.90 -10.89
CA HIS A 289 3.36 -8.98 -10.44
C HIS A 289 4.57 -9.10 -11.35
N PHE A 290 5.76 -9.12 -10.74
CA PHE A 290 7.02 -9.32 -11.45
C PHE A 290 8.05 -9.99 -10.57
N ILE A 291 9.12 -10.49 -11.17
CA ILE A 291 10.25 -11.08 -10.48
C ILE A 291 11.47 -10.25 -10.84
N TYR A 292 12.22 -9.82 -9.84
CA TYR A 292 13.55 -9.28 -10.08
C TYR A 292 14.60 -10.24 -9.58
N VAL A 293 15.66 -10.41 -10.38
CA VAL A 293 16.80 -11.25 -10.10
C VAL A 293 17.99 -10.36 -9.78
N PHE A 294 18.81 -10.75 -8.80
CA PHE A 294 19.99 -10.03 -8.40
C PHE A 294 21.11 -10.97 -7.96
N ASP A 295 22.34 -10.49 -7.99
CA ASP A 295 23.55 -11.22 -7.64
C ASP A 295 23.98 -11.05 -6.17
N GLU A 296 25.12 -11.58 -5.80
CA GLU A 296 25.69 -11.51 -4.45
C GLU A 296 26.10 -10.08 -4.05
N GLU A 297 26.33 -9.17 -5.00
CA GLU A 297 26.58 -7.73 -4.78
C GLU A 297 25.30 -6.87 -4.76
N ALA A 298 24.13 -7.52 -4.69
CA ALA A 298 22.83 -6.87 -4.74
C ALA A 298 22.54 -6.11 -6.04
N LYS A 299 23.23 -6.39 -7.14
CA LYS A 299 22.95 -5.80 -8.45
C LYS A 299 21.84 -6.55 -9.16
N ILE A 300 20.88 -5.82 -9.71
CA ILE A 300 19.81 -6.41 -10.53
C ILE A 300 20.42 -6.98 -11.80
N THR A 301 20.15 -8.25 -12.09
CA THR A 301 20.63 -8.96 -13.27
C THR A 301 19.51 -9.27 -14.25
N ASN A 302 18.26 -9.32 -13.80
CA ASN A 302 17.10 -9.51 -14.69
C ASN A 302 15.79 -9.01 -14.07
N LEU A 303 14.81 -8.70 -14.95
CA LEU A 303 13.42 -8.47 -14.63
C LEU A 303 12.57 -9.46 -15.44
N ILE A 304 11.74 -10.27 -14.77
CA ILE A 304 10.90 -11.27 -15.39
C ILE A 304 9.44 -10.87 -15.16
N PRO A 305 8.65 -10.62 -16.22
CA PRO A 305 7.24 -10.29 -16.08
C PRO A 305 6.43 -11.50 -15.62
N VAL A 306 5.45 -11.27 -14.74
CA VAL A 306 4.41 -12.24 -14.40
C VAL A 306 3.06 -11.68 -14.84
N HIS A 307 2.72 -10.46 -14.37
CA HIS A 307 1.57 -9.70 -14.82
C HIS A 307 1.89 -8.20 -14.69
N LEU A 308 2.15 -7.56 -15.81
CA LEU A 308 2.46 -6.13 -15.90
C LEU A 308 1.40 -5.44 -16.77
N PRO A 309 0.37 -4.84 -16.15
CA PRO A 309 -0.69 -4.17 -16.87
C PRO A 309 -0.22 -2.85 -17.47
N LYS A 310 -0.91 -2.45 -18.55
CA LYS A 310 -0.74 -1.20 -19.27
C LYS A 310 -2.13 -0.65 -19.59
N GLY A 311 -2.27 0.63 -19.84
CA GLY A 311 -3.57 1.26 -20.07
C GLY A 311 -4.53 0.45 -20.96
N TYR A 312 -5.85 0.53 -20.65
CA TYR A 312 -6.92 -0.19 -21.34
C TYR A 312 -6.80 -1.72 -21.31
N ASN A 313 -6.46 -2.32 -20.17
CA ASN A 313 -6.35 -3.76 -19.94
C ASN A 313 -5.36 -4.50 -20.85
N LYS A 314 -4.39 -3.78 -21.42
CA LYS A 314 -3.28 -4.38 -22.12
C LYS A 314 -2.21 -4.83 -21.16
N VAL A 315 -1.38 -5.78 -21.58
CA VAL A 315 -0.18 -6.19 -20.85
C VAL A 315 1.07 -5.68 -21.59
N TRP A 316 2.18 -5.61 -20.88
CA TRP A 316 3.46 -5.24 -21.45
C TRP A 316 3.89 -6.23 -22.53
N ASN A 317 4.37 -5.73 -23.65
CA ASN A 317 5.03 -6.51 -24.69
C ASN A 317 6.55 -6.59 -24.45
N GLU A 318 7.26 -7.32 -25.28
CA GLU A 318 8.72 -7.52 -25.18
C GLU A 318 9.48 -6.18 -25.20
N ARG A 319 9.06 -5.22 -26.03
CA ARG A 319 9.70 -3.88 -26.10
C ARG A 319 9.52 -3.10 -24.79
N ASP A 320 8.37 -3.20 -24.16
CA ASP A 320 8.09 -2.55 -22.87
C ASP A 320 8.97 -3.15 -21.76
N ILE A 321 9.09 -4.50 -21.77
CA ILE A 321 9.90 -5.25 -20.82
C ILE A 321 11.37 -4.89 -20.98
N GLU A 322 11.89 -4.88 -22.20
CA GLU A 322 13.28 -4.58 -22.50
C GLU A 322 13.61 -3.13 -22.15
N ALA A 323 12.71 -2.20 -22.43
CA ALA A 323 12.86 -0.81 -22.03
C ALA A 323 13.00 -0.65 -20.51
N MET A 324 12.25 -1.43 -19.70
CA MET A 324 12.38 -1.42 -18.24
C MET A 324 13.66 -2.11 -17.78
N LYS A 325 14.04 -3.22 -18.38
CA LYS A 325 15.31 -3.92 -18.08
C LYS A 325 16.51 -2.99 -18.26
N ASN A 326 16.55 -2.24 -19.33
CA ASN A 326 17.63 -1.29 -19.63
C ASN A 326 17.77 -0.18 -18.57
N ARG A 327 16.70 0.13 -17.83
CA ARG A 327 16.72 1.10 -16.72
C ARG A 327 17.15 0.50 -15.39
N LEU A 328 16.98 -0.80 -15.22
CA LEU A 328 17.13 -1.48 -13.92
C LEU A 328 18.37 -2.35 -13.82
N ILE A 329 18.77 -3.06 -14.89
CA ILE A 329 19.88 -4.00 -14.85
C ILE A 329 21.18 -3.27 -14.50
N GLY A 330 21.95 -3.87 -13.58
CA GLY A 330 23.20 -3.32 -13.05
C GLY A 330 23.01 -2.34 -11.88
N ARG A 331 21.79 -1.85 -11.61
CA ARG A 331 21.54 -1.01 -10.43
C ARG A 331 21.53 -1.84 -9.16
N SER A 332 22.03 -1.26 -8.06
CA SER A 332 22.12 -1.93 -6.76
C SER A 332 20.83 -1.73 -5.94
N LEU A 333 20.31 -2.82 -5.39
CA LEU A 333 19.18 -2.82 -4.43
C LEU A 333 19.52 -2.12 -3.09
N LEU A 334 20.79 -1.81 -2.84
CA LEU A 334 21.23 -1.11 -1.64
C LEU A 334 21.16 0.41 -1.79
N LYS A 335 20.98 0.91 -3.01
CA LYS A 335 20.76 2.33 -3.32
C LYS A 335 19.28 2.61 -3.56
N PRO A 336 18.77 3.80 -3.25
CA PRO A 336 17.39 4.16 -3.50
C PRO A 336 17.07 4.17 -5.00
N PHE A 337 15.84 3.75 -5.33
CA PHE A 337 15.25 3.84 -6.66
C PHE A 337 14.28 5.02 -6.67
N GLU A 338 14.72 6.13 -7.21
CA GLU A 338 13.88 7.29 -7.45
C GLU A 338 13.24 7.15 -8.83
N PHE A 339 11.93 7.35 -8.92
CA PHE A 339 11.17 7.27 -10.15
C PHE A 339 11.03 8.66 -10.77
N ASN A 340 11.42 8.78 -12.02
CA ASN A 340 11.17 9.97 -12.85
C ASN A 340 10.31 9.55 -14.05
N HIS A 341 9.04 9.97 -14.07
CA HIS A 341 8.09 9.54 -15.10
C HIS A 341 8.50 9.93 -16.54
N HIS A 342 9.27 11.00 -16.72
CA HIS A 342 9.74 11.41 -18.05
C HIS A 342 10.80 10.47 -18.61
N VAL A 343 11.56 9.79 -17.75
CA VAL A 343 12.70 8.96 -18.14
C VAL A 343 12.43 7.47 -17.90
N ASP A 344 11.81 7.16 -16.75
CA ASP A 344 11.68 5.79 -16.25
C ASP A 344 10.37 5.10 -16.65
N ALA A 345 9.34 5.89 -17.03
CA ALA A 345 8.06 5.31 -17.39
C ALA A 345 8.09 4.57 -18.72
N VAL A 346 7.44 3.43 -18.77
CA VAL A 346 7.05 2.77 -20.02
C VAL A 346 5.79 3.47 -20.55
N SER A 347 5.78 3.77 -21.84
CA SER A 347 4.66 4.49 -22.46
C SER A 347 3.31 3.80 -22.23
N GLY A 348 2.34 4.56 -21.69
CA GLY A 348 1.02 4.07 -21.32
C GLY A 348 0.99 3.14 -20.09
N ALA A 349 2.09 3.05 -19.33
CA ALA A 349 2.22 2.21 -18.16
C ALA A 349 2.93 2.92 -16.99
N THR A 350 2.71 4.23 -16.83
CA THR A 350 3.39 5.05 -15.82
C THR A 350 3.19 4.53 -14.41
N ILE A 351 1.95 4.16 -14.04
CA ILE A 351 1.64 3.60 -12.71
C ILE A 351 2.38 2.28 -12.49
N THR A 352 2.36 1.36 -13.46
CA THR A 352 3.08 0.08 -13.35
C THR A 352 4.58 0.30 -13.20
N SER A 353 5.16 1.22 -13.98
CA SER A 353 6.57 1.59 -13.87
C SER A 353 6.91 2.18 -12.50
N MET A 354 6.11 3.09 -12.00
CA MET A 354 6.25 3.69 -10.67
C MET A 354 6.23 2.62 -9.57
N VAL A 355 5.28 1.69 -9.62
CA VAL A 355 5.16 0.59 -8.66
C VAL A 355 6.39 -0.32 -8.71
N ILE A 356 6.96 -0.60 -9.89
CA ILE A 356 8.19 -1.39 -10.01
C ILE A 356 9.33 -0.71 -9.23
N PHE A 357 9.57 0.57 -9.46
CA PHE A 357 10.60 1.34 -8.74
C PHE A 357 10.36 1.35 -7.23
N TYR A 358 9.12 1.58 -6.81
CA TYR A 358 8.75 1.52 -5.40
C TYR A 358 9.06 0.16 -4.77
N ARG A 359 8.66 -0.94 -5.42
CA ARG A 359 8.88 -2.30 -4.91
C ARG A 359 10.36 -2.69 -4.88
N LEU A 360 11.19 -2.15 -5.77
CA LEU A 360 12.64 -2.37 -5.75
C LEU A 360 13.31 -1.74 -4.53
N ASN A 361 12.76 -0.65 -3.96
CA ASN A 361 13.25 -0.08 -2.70
C ASN A 361 13.11 -1.04 -1.50
N GLU A 362 12.24 -2.04 -1.59
CA GLU A 362 12.16 -3.10 -0.59
C GLU A 362 13.24 -4.19 -0.77
N GLY A 363 13.99 -4.14 -1.86
CA GLY A 363 15.06 -5.09 -2.18
C GLY A 363 16.14 -5.14 -1.10
N LYS A 364 16.44 -4.01 -0.45
CA LYS A 364 17.36 -3.96 0.70
C LYS A 364 16.90 -4.89 1.83
N LYS A 365 15.59 -4.97 2.11
CA LYS A 365 15.03 -5.89 3.13
C LYS A 365 15.24 -7.36 2.73
N ALA A 366 15.07 -7.67 1.43
CA ALA A 366 15.33 -9.02 0.92
C ALA A 366 16.82 -9.38 1.05
N TYR A 367 17.73 -8.48 0.68
CA TYR A 367 19.16 -8.66 0.80
C TYR A 367 19.61 -8.87 2.25
N THR A 368 19.17 -8.01 3.18
CA THR A 368 19.44 -8.16 4.62
C THR A 368 18.99 -9.53 5.15
N ARG A 369 17.90 -10.08 4.61
CA ARG A 369 17.46 -11.41 4.97
C ARG A 369 18.42 -12.48 4.48
N LEU A 370 18.94 -12.38 3.26
CA LEU A 370 19.95 -13.32 2.73
C LEU A 370 21.23 -13.28 3.56
N MET A 371 21.65 -12.11 4.06
CA MET A 371 22.76 -11.99 5.01
C MET A 371 22.48 -12.80 6.30
N LYS A 372 21.28 -12.68 6.88
CA LYS A 372 20.89 -13.44 8.07
C LYS A 372 20.88 -14.96 7.86
N HIS A 373 20.72 -15.42 6.64
CA HIS A 373 20.76 -16.83 6.26
C HIS A 373 22.13 -17.28 5.75
N GLY A 374 23.14 -16.39 5.76
CA GLY A 374 24.52 -16.73 5.37
C GLY A 374 24.75 -16.91 3.86
N TYR A 375 23.85 -16.40 3.01
CA TYR A 375 23.99 -16.49 1.55
C TYR A 375 24.84 -15.36 0.96
N VAL A 376 24.89 -14.22 1.62
CA VAL A 376 25.69 -13.04 1.26
C VAL A 376 26.34 -12.46 2.51
N LYS A 377 27.47 -11.73 2.34
CA LYS A 377 28.25 -11.12 3.43
C LYS A 377 27.80 -9.70 3.73
#